data_e1c76bf9920730f1c888f4fb759fe8c8
#
_entry.id   e1c76bf9920730f1c888f4fb759fe8c8
#
_cell.length_a   1.000
_cell.length_b   1.000
_cell.length_c   1.000
_cell.angle_alpha   90.00
_cell.angle_beta   90.00
_cell.angle_gamma   90.00
#
_symmetry.space_group_name_H-M   'P 1'
#
loop_
_entity.id
_entity.type
_entity.pdbx_description
1 polymer ?
#
loop_
_entity_poly.entity_id
_entity_poly.type
_entity_poly.pdbx_seq_one_letter_code
_entity_poly.pdbx_strand_id
1 'polypeptide(L)'
;TYTDLTNEAVKLLRVEKSRKHWNILNSIIICYLYQRDVIEHLMSTFTTKLTDFAWFSQAKYYYKPPNKDGTTVDEQMSSLKINLLGINSNYGYEYIKPTSRLVLTPLTLKCFRTLILSSTLGYFNALHGPGGVGKTETVKDYCRLMGRMCIVLNCSEAVTSNLTGRLLKGVAASRVWVLFDDFNRMSMNIVSVVAQQLGIIRRAGMSGKQSTEFDFEGEILILENPSNLFLTL
;
A
#
# COMPACT_ATOMS: atom_id res chain seq x y z
N THR A 1 -13.69 14.40 -22.57
CA THR A 1 -12.25 14.12 -22.27
C THR A 1 -11.98 14.18 -20.78
N TYR A 2 -10.83 13.64 -20.30
CA TYR A 2 -10.45 13.79 -18.87
C TYR A 2 -10.29 15.25 -18.44
N THR A 3 -9.89 16.12 -19.35
CA THR A 3 -9.78 17.56 -19.11
C THR A 3 -11.15 18.18 -18.82
N ASP A 4 -12.19 17.81 -19.56
CA ASP A 4 -13.55 18.31 -19.35
C ASP A 4 -14.11 17.84 -18.00
N LEU A 5 -13.93 16.54 -17.68
CA LEU A 5 -14.32 15.95 -16.40
C LEU A 5 -13.60 16.63 -15.22
N THR A 6 -12.32 16.93 -15.37
CA THR A 6 -11.55 17.67 -14.37
C THR A 6 -12.10 19.07 -14.16
N ASN A 7 -12.39 19.79 -15.24
CA ASN A 7 -12.93 21.15 -15.18
C ASN A 7 -14.33 21.18 -14.54
N GLU A 8 -15.16 20.19 -14.81
CA GLU A 8 -16.48 20.03 -14.20
C GLU A 8 -16.36 19.76 -12.69
N ALA A 9 -15.50 18.80 -12.31
CA ALA A 9 -15.24 18.49 -10.91
C ALA A 9 -14.68 19.71 -10.13
N VAL A 10 -13.82 20.52 -10.75
CA VAL A 10 -13.30 21.77 -10.15
C VAL A 10 -14.42 22.81 -9.94
N LYS A 11 -15.37 22.93 -10.88
CA LYS A 11 -16.55 23.81 -10.68
C LYS A 11 -17.38 23.36 -9.49
N LEU A 12 -17.64 22.05 -9.38
CA LEU A 12 -18.36 21.48 -8.22
C LEU A 12 -17.61 21.71 -6.91
N LEU A 13 -16.29 21.54 -6.90
CA LEU A 13 -15.45 21.74 -5.71
C LEU A 13 -15.54 23.17 -5.16
N ARG A 14 -15.66 24.19 -6.04
CA ARG A 14 -15.77 25.61 -5.64
C ARG A 14 -17.09 25.94 -4.95
N VAL A 15 -18.14 25.16 -5.21
CA VAL A 15 -19.49 25.37 -4.65
C VAL A 15 -19.72 24.50 -3.41
N GLU A 16 -18.97 23.41 -3.27
CA GLU A 16 -19.17 22.44 -2.20
C GLU A 16 -18.75 22.99 -0.82
N LYS A 17 -19.66 22.92 0.15
CA LYS A 17 -19.44 23.40 1.53
C LYS A 17 -19.10 22.27 2.51
N SER A 18 -19.46 21.02 2.18
CA SER A 18 -19.20 19.88 3.04
C SER A 18 -17.75 19.41 2.93
N ARG A 19 -17.00 19.42 4.04
CA ARG A 19 -15.60 18.95 4.07
C ARG A 19 -15.43 17.51 3.59
N LYS A 20 -16.43 16.65 3.83
CA LYS A 20 -16.43 15.26 3.38
C LYS A 20 -16.50 15.16 1.86
N HIS A 21 -17.47 15.85 1.25
CA HIS A 21 -17.63 15.88 -0.21
C HIS A 21 -16.45 16.59 -0.88
N TRP A 22 -15.93 17.65 -0.28
CA TRP A 22 -14.73 18.33 -0.75
C TRP A 22 -13.54 17.39 -0.86
N ASN A 23 -13.26 16.55 0.16
CA ASN A 23 -12.18 15.56 0.12
C ASN A 23 -12.39 14.51 -0.98
N ILE A 24 -13.64 14.07 -1.20
CA ILE A 24 -13.97 13.11 -2.26
C ILE A 24 -13.71 13.73 -3.64
N LEU A 25 -14.24 14.92 -3.89
CA LEU A 25 -14.06 15.64 -5.17
C LEU A 25 -12.58 15.91 -5.44
N ASN A 26 -11.82 16.33 -4.44
CA ASN A 26 -10.38 16.53 -4.57
C ASN A 26 -9.65 15.22 -4.96
N SER A 27 -10.01 14.10 -4.35
CA SER A 27 -9.44 12.80 -4.70
C SER A 27 -9.79 12.37 -6.13
N ILE A 28 -11.00 12.65 -6.59
CA ILE A 28 -11.44 12.39 -7.97
C ILE A 28 -10.65 13.25 -8.97
N ILE A 29 -10.45 14.53 -8.67
CA ILE A 29 -9.66 15.44 -9.52
C ILE A 29 -8.21 14.91 -9.65
N ILE A 30 -7.59 14.50 -8.55
CA ILE A 30 -6.23 13.93 -8.56
C ILE A 30 -6.18 12.66 -9.43
N CYS A 31 -7.20 11.79 -9.34
CA CYS A 31 -7.28 10.59 -10.19
C CYS A 31 -7.41 10.94 -11.69
N TYR A 32 -8.24 11.92 -12.04
CA TYR A 32 -8.42 12.34 -13.43
C TYR A 32 -7.16 12.96 -14.01
N LEU A 33 -6.48 13.82 -13.24
CA LEU A 33 -5.19 14.40 -13.63
C LEU A 33 -4.15 13.31 -13.87
N TYR A 34 -4.05 12.34 -12.97
CA TYR A 34 -3.14 11.22 -13.13
C TYR A 34 -3.43 10.41 -14.39
N GLN A 35 -4.70 10.08 -14.65
CA GLN A 35 -5.09 9.32 -15.84
C GLN A 35 -4.78 10.09 -17.13
N ARG A 36 -5.02 11.40 -17.14
CA ARG A 36 -4.64 12.26 -18.26
C ARG A 36 -3.13 12.22 -18.52
N ASP A 37 -2.34 12.42 -17.47
CA ASP A 37 -0.87 12.46 -17.57
C ASP A 37 -0.31 11.09 -18.02
N VAL A 38 -0.91 9.97 -17.60
CA VAL A 38 -0.56 8.64 -18.10
C VAL A 38 -0.82 8.52 -19.60
N ILE A 39 -1.97 8.97 -20.10
CA ILE A 39 -2.30 8.91 -21.54
C ILE A 39 -1.34 9.80 -22.32
N GLU A 40 -1.08 11.03 -21.87
CA GLU A 40 -0.13 11.94 -22.52
C GLU A 40 1.27 11.33 -22.57
N HIS A 41 1.71 10.68 -21.49
CA HIS A 41 3.01 9.98 -21.46
C HIS A 41 3.04 8.80 -22.44
N LEU A 42 2.00 7.97 -22.50
CA LEU A 42 1.93 6.85 -23.44
C LEU A 42 1.92 7.32 -24.91
N MET A 43 1.25 8.43 -25.20
CA MET A 43 1.27 9.05 -26.52
C MET A 43 2.65 9.59 -26.88
N SER A 44 3.31 10.30 -25.96
CA SER A 44 4.64 10.86 -26.18
C SER A 44 5.74 9.81 -26.38
N THR A 45 5.56 8.63 -25.77
CA THR A 45 6.48 7.47 -25.92
C THR A 45 6.14 6.56 -27.09
N PHE A 46 5.13 6.90 -27.91
CA PHE A 46 4.65 6.09 -29.03
C PHE A 46 4.40 4.62 -28.64
N THR A 47 3.83 4.41 -27.47
CA THR A 47 3.54 3.06 -26.95
C THR A 47 2.45 2.40 -27.77
N THR A 48 2.76 1.28 -28.44
CA THR A 48 1.82 0.54 -29.29
C THR A 48 1.57 -0.88 -28.83
N LYS A 49 2.49 -1.45 -28.05
CA LYS A 49 2.42 -2.85 -27.60
C LYS A 49 2.12 -2.94 -26.12
N LEU A 50 1.40 -3.97 -25.71
CA LEU A 50 1.13 -4.26 -24.29
C LEU A 50 2.40 -4.65 -23.51
N THR A 51 3.45 -5.04 -24.23
CA THR A 51 4.76 -5.40 -23.67
C THR A 51 5.68 -4.19 -23.43
N ASP A 52 5.33 -3.04 -24.01
CA ASP A 52 6.14 -1.83 -23.86
C ASP A 52 6.19 -1.41 -22.38
N PHE A 53 7.38 -1.06 -21.91
CA PHE A 53 7.60 -0.74 -20.49
C PHE A 53 6.70 0.41 -20.01
N ALA A 54 6.46 1.41 -20.84
CA ALA A 54 5.59 2.54 -20.50
C ALA A 54 4.16 2.08 -20.13
N TRP A 55 3.59 1.11 -20.85
CA TRP A 55 2.31 0.49 -20.54
C TRP A 55 2.41 -0.50 -19.38
N PHE A 56 3.41 -1.39 -19.44
CA PHE A 56 3.61 -2.47 -18.48
C PHE A 56 3.81 -1.97 -17.05
N SER A 57 4.45 -0.81 -16.91
CA SER A 57 4.78 -0.19 -15.64
C SER A 57 3.63 0.59 -14.98
N GLN A 58 2.47 0.73 -15.63
CA GLN A 58 1.30 1.41 -15.05
C GLN A 58 0.51 0.48 -14.12
N ALA A 59 -0.10 1.07 -13.08
CA ALA A 59 -1.03 0.35 -12.23
C ALA A 59 -2.36 0.14 -12.98
N LYS A 60 -2.75 -1.12 -13.15
CA LYS A 60 -3.97 -1.52 -13.88
C LYS A 60 -4.89 -2.29 -12.96
N TYR A 61 -6.17 -2.00 -13.03
CA TYR A 61 -7.20 -2.67 -12.25
C TYR A 61 -8.04 -3.55 -13.16
N TYR A 62 -8.11 -4.84 -12.85
CA TYR A 62 -8.90 -5.82 -13.59
C TYR A 62 -10.01 -6.35 -12.71
N TYR A 63 -11.24 -6.05 -13.06
CA TYR A 63 -12.41 -6.54 -12.36
C TYR A 63 -13.02 -7.73 -13.11
N LYS A 64 -13.18 -8.85 -12.41
CA LYS A 64 -13.95 -10.00 -12.87
C LYS A 64 -15.16 -10.13 -11.96
N PRO A 65 -16.38 -9.94 -12.46
CA PRO A 65 -17.57 -10.13 -11.64
C PRO A 65 -17.60 -11.59 -11.13
N PRO A 66 -17.95 -11.82 -9.86
CA PRO A 66 -18.11 -13.16 -9.32
C PRO A 66 -19.23 -13.90 -10.06
N ASN A 67 -19.12 -15.21 -10.20
CA ASN A 67 -20.17 -16.05 -10.82
C ASN A 67 -21.45 -15.95 -10.01
N LYS A 68 -22.62 -15.91 -10.68
CA LYS A 68 -23.92 -15.72 -10.04
C LYS A 68 -24.36 -16.88 -9.15
N ASP A 69 -23.77 -18.05 -9.32
CA ASP A 69 -24.13 -19.27 -8.61
C ASP A 69 -23.14 -19.54 -7.46
N GLY A 70 -23.48 -19.08 -6.26
CA GLY A 70 -22.85 -19.49 -5.01
C GLY A 70 -21.46 -18.86 -4.73
N THR A 71 -21.37 -17.55 -4.78
CA THR A 71 -20.12 -16.84 -4.48
C THR A 71 -19.73 -16.95 -3.00
N THR A 72 -18.60 -17.59 -2.75
CA THR A 72 -17.93 -17.52 -1.47
C THR A 72 -17.35 -16.12 -1.25
N VAL A 73 -17.15 -15.72 0.01
CA VAL A 73 -16.54 -14.42 0.37
C VAL A 73 -15.15 -14.27 -0.29
N ASP A 74 -14.40 -15.37 -0.41
CA ASP A 74 -13.09 -15.40 -1.04
C ASP A 74 -13.13 -15.11 -2.54
N GLU A 75 -14.17 -15.55 -3.26
CA GLU A 75 -14.37 -15.23 -4.67
C GLU A 75 -14.70 -13.75 -4.88
N GLN A 76 -15.49 -13.16 -3.98
CA GLN A 76 -15.77 -11.71 -4.00
C GLN A 76 -14.51 -10.90 -3.73
N MET A 77 -13.68 -11.30 -2.77
CA MET A 77 -12.42 -10.64 -2.45
C MET A 77 -11.36 -10.81 -3.55
N SER A 78 -11.46 -11.84 -4.39
CA SER A 78 -10.55 -12.04 -5.54
C SER A 78 -11.05 -11.40 -6.85
N SER A 79 -12.21 -10.76 -6.84
CA SER A 79 -12.84 -10.19 -8.04
C SER A 79 -12.06 -9.02 -8.65
N LEU A 80 -11.38 -8.21 -7.85
CA LEU A 80 -10.56 -7.09 -8.31
C LEU A 80 -9.08 -7.41 -8.14
N LYS A 81 -8.36 -7.44 -9.26
CA LYS A 81 -6.90 -7.64 -9.29
C LYS A 81 -6.20 -6.36 -9.70
N ILE A 82 -5.12 -6.06 -9.01
CA ILE A 82 -4.21 -4.97 -9.34
C ILE A 82 -3.00 -5.58 -10.04
N ASN A 83 -2.73 -5.10 -11.24
CA ASN A 83 -1.51 -5.46 -11.97
C ASN A 83 -0.57 -4.27 -12.01
N LEU A 84 0.64 -4.45 -11.50
CA LEU A 84 1.71 -3.47 -11.57
C LEU A 84 3.01 -4.21 -11.88
N LEU A 85 3.71 -3.83 -12.93
CA LEU A 85 4.89 -4.55 -13.44
C LEU A 85 4.66 -6.04 -13.71
N GLY A 86 3.46 -6.43 -14.18
CA GLY A 86 3.11 -7.84 -14.39
C GLY A 86 2.80 -8.63 -13.13
N ILE A 87 3.01 -8.05 -11.96
CA ILE A 87 2.66 -8.67 -10.68
C ILE A 87 1.17 -8.47 -10.44
N ASN A 88 0.46 -9.58 -10.25
CA ASN A 88 -0.95 -9.57 -9.93
C ASN A 88 -1.14 -9.69 -8.41
N SER A 89 -1.76 -8.70 -7.80
CA SER A 89 -2.14 -8.70 -6.40
C SER A 89 -3.64 -8.54 -6.25
N ASN A 90 -4.24 -9.21 -5.29
CA ASN A 90 -5.64 -9.03 -4.98
C ASN A 90 -5.85 -7.70 -4.24
N TYR A 91 -6.90 -6.97 -4.61
CA TYR A 91 -7.31 -5.77 -3.87
C TYR A 91 -7.81 -6.17 -2.47
N GLY A 92 -7.41 -5.43 -1.45
CA GLY A 92 -7.65 -5.82 -0.05
C GLY A 92 -9.07 -5.62 0.45
N TYR A 93 -9.86 -4.73 -0.17
CA TYR A 93 -11.22 -4.34 0.26
C TYR A 93 -11.33 -3.90 1.72
N GLU A 94 -10.22 -3.52 2.35
CA GLU A 94 -10.25 -3.04 3.72
C GLU A 94 -10.81 -1.62 3.79
N TYR A 95 -11.49 -1.28 4.90
CA TYR A 95 -12.07 0.05 5.08
C TYR A 95 -10.96 1.10 5.20
N ILE A 96 -10.94 2.03 4.24
CA ILE A 96 -9.98 3.13 4.20
C ILE A 96 -10.77 4.43 4.27
N LYS A 97 -10.46 5.24 5.30
CA LYS A 97 -11.07 6.56 5.45
C LYS A 97 -10.78 7.43 4.22
N PRO A 98 -11.77 8.16 3.67
CA PRO A 98 -11.54 9.12 2.61
C PRO A 98 -10.65 10.27 3.12
N THR A 99 -9.40 10.24 2.72
CA THR A 99 -8.41 11.29 2.98
C THR A 99 -7.93 11.84 1.65
N SER A 100 -7.25 12.98 1.68
CA SER A 100 -6.63 13.54 0.47
C SER A 100 -5.66 12.52 -0.15
N ARG A 101 -5.72 12.40 -1.47
CA ARG A 101 -4.79 11.57 -2.25
C ARG A 101 -3.48 12.31 -2.48
N LEU A 102 -2.39 11.56 -2.58
CA LEU A 102 -1.12 12.09 -3.04
C LEU A 102 -1.17 12.33 -4.55
N VAL A 103 -0.56 13.40 -5.03
CA VAL A 103 -0.35 13.60 -6.48
C VAL A 103 0.69 12.58 -6.96
N LEU A 104 0.30 11.72 -7.90
CA LEU A 104 1.16 10.67 -8.43
C LEU A 104 2.15 11.24 -9.44
N THR A 105 3.38 11.41 -9.01
CA THR A 105 4.50 11.82 -9.86
C THR A 105 5.25 10.60 -10.39
N PRO A 106 6.07 10.72 -11.45
CA PRO A 106 6.93 9.62 -11.91
C PRO A 106 7.84 9.04 -10.81
N LEU A 107 8.29 9.88 -9.87
CA LEU A 107 9.09 9.46 -8.71
C LEU A 107 8.27 8.58 -7.75
N THR A 108 7.05 9.00 -7.41
CA THR A 108 6.15 8.25 -6.54
C THR A 108 5.80 6.89 -7.16
N LEU A 109 5.55 6.86 -8.48
CA LEU A 109 5.30 5.62 -9.21
C LEU A 109 6.51 4.68 -9.20
N LYS A 110 7.72 5.22 -9.29
CA LYS A 110 8.96 4.44 -9.15
C LYS A 110 9.03 3.80 -7.75
N CYS A 111 8.70 4.55 -6.70
CA CYS A 111 8.60 4.01 -5.34
C CYS A 111 7.56 2.88 -5.26
N PHE A 112 6.35 3.06 -5.80
CA PHE A 112 5.31 2.02 -5.79
C PHE A 112 5.75 0.74 -6.49
N ARG A 113 6.46 0.87 -7.62
CA ARG A 113 7.02 -0.28 -8.34
C ARG A 113 8.03 -1.05 -7.50
N THR A 114 8.89 -0.35 -6.77
CA THR A 114 9.86 -0.97 -5.85
C THR A 114 9.15 -1.65 -4.68
N LEU A 115 8.15 -0.98 -4.09
CA LEU A 115 7.38 -1.52 -2.96
C LEU A 115 6.65 -2.82 -3.33
N ILE A 116 5.99 -2.88 -4.47
CA ILE A 116 5.28 -4.09 -4.88
C ILE A 116 6.26 -5.23 -5.19
N LEU A 117 7.38 -4.93 -5.85
CA LEU A 117 8.38 -5.94 -6.19
C LEU A 117 8.99 -6.55 -4.93
N SER A 118 9.42 -5.73 -3.96
CA SER A 118 10.01 -6.22 -2.71
C SER A 118 8.99 -6.99 -1.86
N SER A 119 7.73 -6.53 -1.80
CA SER A 119 6.66 -7.26 -1.11
C SER A 119 6.42 -8.64 -1.72
N THR A 120 6.45 -8.75 -3.05
CA THR A 120 6.28 -10.04 -3.76
C THR A 120 7.45 -11.00 -3.49
N LEU A 121 8.64 -10.46 -3.30
CA LEU A 121 9.83 -11.25 -2.95
C LEU A 121 9.91 -11.60 -1.46
N GLY A 122 8.90 -11.23 -0.65
CA GLY A 122 8.88 -11.50 0.78
C GLY A 122 9.85 -10.64 1.59
N TYR A 123 10.22 -9.45 1.07
CA TYR A 123 11.03 -8.48 1.80
C TYR A 123 10.15 -7.42 2.45
N PHE A 124 10.57 -6.94 3.61
CA PHE A 124 10.05 -5.72 4.20
C PHE A 124 10.63 -4.50 3.48
N ASN A 125 9.89 -3.40 3.52
CA ASN A 125 10.21 -2.21 2.76
C ASN A 125 10.77 -1.11 3.65
N ALA A 126 11.87 -0.49 3.26
CA ALA A 126 12.44 0.66 3.95
C ALA A 126 12.60 1.84 2.99
N LEU A 127 12.03 2.99 3.36
CA LEU A 127 12.18 4.24 2.63
C LEU A 127 13.16 5.14 3.39
N HIS A 128 14.30 5.39 2.79
CA HIS A 128 15.33 6.27 3.35
C HIS A 128 15.37 7.60 2.60
N GLY A 129 15.59 8.70 3.33
CA GLY A 129 15.72 10.04 2.75
C GLY A 129 15.57 11.15 3.79
N PRO A 130 15.85 12.41 3.40
CA PRO A 130 15.73 13.54 4.30
C PRO A 130 14.31 13.73 4.82
N GLY A 131 14.16 14.46 5.93
CA GLY A 131 12.85 14.83 6.48
C GLY A 131 12.02 15.64 5.49
N GLY A 132 10.69 15.46 5.53
CA GLY A 132 9.76 16.27 4.73
C GLY A 132 9.59 15.90 3.24
N VAL A 133 10.31 14.89 2.72
CA VAL A 133 10.18 14.46 1.30
C VAL A 133 8.93 13.60 1.02
N GLY A 134 8.10 13.32 2.03
CA GLY A 134 6.85 12.60 1.85
C GLY A 134 6.94 11.08 1.93
N LYS A 135 7.97 10.50 2.59
CA LYS A 135 8.12 9.04 2.76
C LYS A 135 6.87 8.37 3.33
N THR A 136 6.39 8.86 4.46
CA THR A 136 5.21 8.35 5.17
C THR A 136 3.94 8.43 4.31
N GLU A 137 3.71 9.57 3.65
CA GLU A 137 2.54 9.75 2.80
C GLU A 137 2.60 8.87 1.53
N THR A 138 3.79 8.62 0.98
CA THR A 138 3.98 7.71 -0.14
C THR A 138 3.57 6.28 0.23
N VAL A 139 3.96 5.78 1.41
CA VAL A 139 3.54 4.45 1.88
C VAL A 139 2.03 4.39 2.12
N LYS A 140 1.46 5.41 2.77
CA LYS A 140 0.01 5.47 3.01
C LYS A 140 -0.79 5.44 1.70
N ASP A 141 -0.34 6.17 0.67
CA ASP A 141 -1.03 6.18 -0.62
C ASP A 141 -0.83 4.88 -1.40
N TYR A 142 0.33 4.23 -1.27
CA TYR A 142 0.56 2.88 -1.79
C TYR A 142 -0.40 1.85 -1.15
N CYS A 143 -0.58 1.89 0.17
CA CYS A 143 -1.53 1.02 0.86
C CYS A 143 -2.97 1.25 0.38
N ARG A 144 -3.36 2.51 0.14
CA ARG A 144 -4.66 2.85 -0.46
C ARG A 144 -4.82 2.30 -1.88
N LEU A 145 -3.78 2.40 -2.70
CA LEU A 145 -3.78 1.83 -4.05
C LEU A 145 -4.06 0.33 -3.99
N MET A 146 -3.51 -0.36 -3.00
CA MET A 146 -3.71 -1.79 -2.78
C MET A 146 -5.02 -2.14 -2.04
N GLY A 147 -5.78 -1.15 -1.58
CA GLY A 147 -6.99 -1.37 -0.78
C GLY A 147 -6.72 -1.97 0.58
N ARG A 148 -5.55 -1.70 1.16
CA ARG A 148 -5.09 -2.20 2.45
C ARG A 148 -5.02 -1.09 3.49
N MET A 149 -5.48 -1.39 4.69
CA MET A 149 -5.33 -0.52 5.84
C MET A 149 -3.86 -0.49 6.28
N CYS A 150 -3.34 0.69 6.59
CA CYS A 150 -1.99 0.87 7.12
C CYS A 150 -2.06 1.49 8.51
N ILE A 151 -1.56 0.76 9.51
CA ILE A 151 -1.37 1.28 10.86
C ILE A 151 -0.02 1.97 10.91
N VAL A 152 -0.01 3.23 11.31
CA VAL A 152 1.22 4.02 11.45
C VAL A 152 1.61 4.08 12.92
N LEU A 153 2.81 3.59 13.23
CA LEU A 153 3.45 3.71 14.52
C LEU A 153 4.56 4.77 14.42
N ASN A 154 4.36 5.92 15.06
CA ASN A 154 5.41 6.94 15.17
C ASN A 154 6.45 6.47 16.16
N CYS A 155 7.65 6.22 15.70
CA CYS A 155 8.76 5.76 16.53
C CYS A 155 9.35 6.92 17.33
N SER A 156 9.66 6.66 18.58
CA SER A 156 10.30 7.59 19.51
C SER A 156 11.11 6.82 20.56
N GLU A 157 11.90 7.51 21.35
CA GLU A 157 12.64 6.91 22.46
C GLU A 157 11.73 6.29 23.54
N ALA A 158 10.45 6.74 23.62
CA ALA A 158 9.47 6.21 24.58
C ALA A 158 8.87 4.85 24.15
N VAL A 159 9.11 4.39 22.92
CA VAL A 159 8.64 3.08 22.45
C VAL A 159 9.37 1.98 23.23
N THR A 160 8.63 1.01 23.77
CA THR A 160 9.17 -0.12 24.51
C THR A 160 9.12 -1.41 23.71
N SER A 161 9.99 -2.37 24.03
CA SER A 161 9.99 -3.69 23.38
C SER A 161 8.67 -4.45 23.55
N ASN A 162 8.00 -4.30 24.70
CA ASN A 162 6.68 -4.90 24.95
C ASN A 162 5.60 -4.34 24.01
N LEU A 163 5.63 -3.03 23.73
CA LEU A 163 4.70 -2.38 22.82
C LEU A 163 4.90 -2.92 21.39
N THR A 164 6.15 -2.96 20.95
CA THR A 164 6.49 -3.47 19.61
C THR A 164 6.16 -4.95 19.45
N GLY A 165 6.45 -5.78 20.46
CA GLY A 165 6.10 -7.20 20.46
C GLY A 165 4.59 -7.43 20.34
N ARG A 166 3.77 -6.73 21.15
CA ARG A 166 2.30 -6.81 21.05
C ARG A 166 1.78 -6.35 19.70
N LEU A 167 2.31 -5.26 19.15
CA LEU A 167 1.95 -4.77 17.83
C LEU A 167 2.27 -5.82 16.76
N LEU A 168 3.48 -6.36 16.77
CA LEU A 168 3.92 -7.34 15.78
C LEU A 168 3.15 -8.67 15.86
N LYS A 169 2.76 -9.12 17.08
CA LYS A 169 1.83 -10.24 17.27
C LYS A 169 0.50 -9.97 16.57
N GLY A 170 -0.08 -8.80 16.79
CA GLY A 170 -1.32 -8.38 16.15
C GLY A 170 -1.21 -8.31 14.62
N VAL A 171 -0.10 -7.78 14.11
CA VAL A 171 0.19 -7.70 12.66
C VAL A 171 0.30 -9.08 12.03
N ALA A 172 1.01 -10.00 12.69
CA ALA A 172 1.19 -11.36 12.21
C ALA A 172 -0.15 -12.12 12.10
N ALA A 173 -1.05 -11.90 13.07
CA ALA A 173 -2.35 -12.56 13.13
C ALA A 173 -3.45 -11.92 12.27
N SER A 174 -3.31 -10.65 11.85
CA SER A 174 -4.43 -9.87 11.27
C SER A 174 -4.30 -9.46 9.82
N ARG A 175 -3.24 -9.85 9.09
CA ARG A 175 -2.94 -9.39 7.71
C ARG A 175 -2.83 -7.87 7.54
N VAL A 176 -2.84 -7.10 8.61
CA VAL A 176 -2.76 -5.64 8.58
C VAL A 176 -1.35 -5.21 8.18
N TRP A 177 -1.26 -4.15 7.40
CA TRP A 177 0.01 -3.54 7.04
C TRP A 177 0.41 -2.49 8.07
N VAL A 178 1.69 -2.44 8.41
CA VAL A 178 2.23 -1.52 9.42
C VAL A 178 3.36 -0.69 8.86
N LEU A 179 3.35 0.57 9.21
CA LEU A 179 4.40 1.54 8.94
C LEU A 179 5.02 2.01 10.25
N PHE A 180 6.28 1.70 10.45
CA PHE A 180 7.10 2.33 11.49
C PHE A 180 7.68 3.63 10.92
N ASP A 181 7.15 4.75 11.41
CA ASP A 181 7.55 6.07 10.96
C ASP A 181 8.68 6.61 11.81
N ASP A 182 9.71 7.20 11.17
CA ASP A 182 10.93 7.69 11.83
C ASP A 182 11.61 6.60 12.72
N PHE A 183 11.82 5.41 12.15
CA PHE A 183 12.38 4.24 12.86
C PHE A 183 13.74 4.51 13.52
N ASN A 184 14.52 5.42 12.97
CA ASN A 184 15.81 5.85 13.50
C ASN A 184 15.74 6.61 14.84
N ARG A 185 14.54 6.99 15.29
CA ARG A 185 14.35 7.65 16.60
C ARG A 185 14.25 6.67 17.77
N MET A 186 14.19 5.38 17.51
CA MET A 186 14.18 4.37 18.57
C MET A 186 15.58 4.14 19.13
N SER A 187 15.66 3.77 20.42
CA SER A 187 16.94 3.40 21.04
C SER A 187 17.51 2.12 20.39
N MET A 188 18.83 2.02 20.30
CA MET A 188 19.52 0.89 19.64
C MET A 188 19.14 -0.47 20.24
N ASN A 189 18.91 -0.54 21.56
CA ASN A 189 18.50 -1.77 22.23
C ASN A 189 17.14 -2.26 21.73
N ILE A 190 16.17 -1.34 21.54
CA ILE A 190 14.84 -1.68 21.03
C ILE A 190 14.91 -2.05 19.57
N VAL A 191 15.69 -1.32 18.76
CA VAL A 191 15.91 -1.64 17.33
C VAL A 191 16.42 -3.08 17.16
N SER A 192 17.36 -3.52 18.02
CA SER A 192 17.90 -4.89 17.99
C SER A 192 16.83 -5.94 18.28
N VAL A 193 15.97 -5.71 19.26
CA VAL A 193 14.84 -6.62 19.58
C VAL A 193 13.83 -6.65 18.44
N VAL A 194 13.44 -5.50 17.90
CA VAL A 194 12.51 -5.40 16.77
C VAL A 194 13.08 -6.11 15.54
N ALA A 195 14.37 -5.95 15.27
CA ALA A 195 15.02 -6.63 14.15
C ALA A 195 14.95 -8.18 14.28
N GLN A 196 15.13 -8.73 15.49
CA GLN A 196 14.94 -10.16 15.74
C GLN A 196 13.49 -10.60 15.52
N GLN A 197 12.53 -9.86 16.09
CA GLN A 197 11.09 -10.12 15.93
C GLN A 197 10.67 -10.11 14.46
N LEU A 198 11.10 -9.10 13.69
CA LEU A 198 10.87 -9.02 12.26
C LEU A 198 11.52 -10.17 11.49
N GLY A 199 12.72 -10.59 11.88
CA GLY A 199 13.41 -11.75 11.31
C GLY A 199 12.62 -13.05 11.48
N ILE A 200 11.95 -13.24 12.62
CA ILE A 200 11.08 -14.40 12.89
C ILE A 200 9.85 -14.37 11.97
N ILE A 201 9.13 -13.25 11.93
CA ILE A 201 7.93 -13.08 11.07
C ILE A 201 8.27 -13.30 9.60
N ARG A 202 9.39 -12.73 9.13
CA ARG A 202 9.85 -12.90 7.75
C ARG A 202 10.12 -14.35 7.41
N ARG A 203 10.84 -15.08 8.27
CA ARG A 203 11.13 -16.51 8.05
C ARG A 203 9.85 -17.34 7.96
N ALA A 204 8.87 -17.06 8.83
CA ALA A 204 7.56 -17.70 8.76
C ALA A 204 6.84 -17.39 7.43
N GLY A 205 6.87 -16.14 6.95
CA GLY A 205 6.26 -15.71 5.69
C GLY A 205 6.90 -16.34 4.43
N MET A 206 8.18 -16.67 4.48
CA MET A 206 8.90 -17.31 3.35
C MET A 206 8.49 -18.76 3.10
N SER A 207 7.72 -19.38 3.99
CA SER A 207 7.25 -20.77 3.81
C SER A 207 6.31 -20.97 2.62
N GLY A 208 5.77 -19.88 2.04
CA GLY A 208 4.88 -19.89 0.87
C GLY A 208 3.48 -20.46 1.14
N LYS A 209 3.17 -20.84 2.38
CA LYS A 209 1.83 -21.32 2.79
C LYS A 209 0.91 -20.14 3.07
N GLN A 210 -0.39 -20.31 2.88
CA GLN A 210 -1.39 -19.26 3.19
C GLN A 210 -1.43 -18.93 4.69
N SER A 211 -1.20 -19.91 5.55
CA SER A 211 -1.05 -19.76 7.00
C SER A 211 0.10 -20.62 7.47
N THR A 212 0.93 -20.08 8.34
CA THR A 212 2.11 -20.77 8.90
C THR A 212 2.12 -20.58 10.41
N GLU A 213 2.16 -21.69 11.14
CA GLU A 213 2.39 -21.66 12.59
C GLU A 213 3.87 -21.37 12.86
N PHE A 214 4.15 -20.47 13.80
CA PHE A 214 5.51 -20.13 14.20
C PHE A 214 5.54 -19.70 15.67
N ASP A 215 6.67 -19.91 16.32
CA ASP A 215 6.91 -19.46 17.69
C ASP A 215 7.37 -17.99 17.67
N PHE A 216 6.65 -17.16 18.42
CA PHE A 216 6.96 -15.78 18.63
C PHE A 216 6.98 -15.44 20.11
N GLU A 217 8.16 -15.29 20.68
CA GLU A 217 8.36 -14.99 22.11
C GLU A 217 7.72 -16.03 23.06
N GLY A 218 7.75 -17.31 22.70
CA GLY A 218 7.20 -18.40 23.50
C GLY A 218 5.69 -18.61 23.32
N GLU A 219 5.05 -17.91 22.39
CA GLU A 219 3.67 -18.14 21.99
C GLU A 219 3.60 -18.65 20.55
N ILE A 220 2.81 -19.68 20.32
CA ILE A 220 2.53 -20.19 18.96
C ILE A 220 1.50 -19.27 18.30
N LEU A 221 1.90 -18.62 17.23
CA LEU A 221 1.04 -17.75 16.42
C LEU A 221 0.85 -18.34 15.03
N ILE A 222 -0.27 -17.98 14.42
CA ILE A 222 -0.55 -18.27 13.00
C ILE A 222 -0.31 -17.00 12.21
N LEU A 223 0.68 -17.03 11.31
CA LEU A 223 0.92 -15.94 10.38
C LEU A 223 -0.09 -16.02 9.25
N GLU A 224 -0.89 -15.00 9.11
CA GLU A 224 -1.80 -14.82 7.99
C GLU A 224 -1.11 -14.00 6.88
N ASN A 225 -0.77 -14.64 5.78
CA ASN A 225 -0.13 -13.99 4.62
C ASN A 225 -1.13 -13.19 3.76
N PRO A 226 -0.74 -12.04 3.17
CA PRO A 226 0.54 -11.35 3.31
C PRO A 226 0.47 -10.15 4.27
N SER A 227 1.17 -10.22 5.39
CA SER A 227 1.49 -9.03 6.18
C SER A 227 2.67 -8.30 5.54
N ASN A 228 2.52 -7.02 5.23
CA ASN A 228 3.62 -6.17 4.77
C ASN A 228 4.00 -5.16 5.84
N LEU A 229 5.29 -4.93 5.94
CA LEU A 229 5.85 -4.00 6.90
C LEU A 229 6.73 -2.98 6.18
N PHE A 230 6.53 -1.73 6.57
CA PHE A 230 7.23 -0.58 6.01
C PHE A 230 7.97 0.17 7.12
N LEU A 231 9.13 0.69 6.78
CA LEU A 231 9.96 1.54 7.65
C LEU A 231 10.23 2.85 6.94
N THR A 232 10.21 3.97 7.67
CA THR A 232 10.81 5.23 7.19
C THR A 232 12.01 5.60 8.06
N LEU A 233 13.05 6.04 7.39
CA LEU A 233 14.35 6.39 7.99
C LEU A 233 14.76 7.78 7.56
#